data_3c5924758f589c8803276af708dedc8d
#
_entry.id   3c5924758f589c8803276af708dedc8d
#
_cell.length_a   1.000
_cell.length_b   1.000
_cell.length_c   1.000
_cell.angle_alpha   90.00
_cell.angle_beta   90.00
_cell.angle_gamma   90.00
#
_symmetry.space_group_name_H-M   'P 1'
#
loop_
_entity.id
_entity.type
_entity.pdbx_description
1 polymer ?
#
loop_
_entity_poly.entity_id
_entity_poly.type
_entity_poly.pdbx_seq_one_letter_code
_entity_poly.pdbx_strand_id
1 'polypeptide(L)'
;MQLFNCKMETKSDMKNMTIWNIARACKGHLAVPAGKHTGTCPAAGMAVIRGYSGKEAAGIVIDSRKVEPGDIFVAIRGERVDGHQFIREVFDKGAIAVVCEEEPEELPGPCIRVEDSLAALRQIAALYREQMPIPIVGITGSVGKTSTKEFVASVLAQKYKTHKTQGNFNNEIGVPLTLLAMPEDTEAAVVEMGINHFGEMHRLSEMVKPDICVMTNIGQCHLEFLGSRDGILKAKSEIFDFMNPEGTVCVNGDDDKLMTIEEVHGKRPVHFGLSPENDIYADTIVSRGLLGSTATIHTPDAAFDVQIPLPGAHMVLNALAATAVGLQLGLTTEQIAAGIAAVQAVSGRSRVVQAGNLVLIDDCYNANPVSTKAALDLLSLADGRKVAVLGDMFELGEKEREMHGQVGAYAAEQGIDCLYCAGSLSEEMYRAAKEAGISQAEHFADTDALLAALPGLLHPGDSVLIKASHGMGYAKIVEALEK
;
A
#
# COMPACT_ATOMS: atom_id res chain seq x y z
N MET A 1 0.59 1.25 43.12
CA MET A 1 0.91 2.61 42.63
C MET A 1 2.32 2.57 42.08
N GLN A 2 2.50 2.06 40.86
CA GLN A 2 3.76 2.08 40.12
C GLN A 2 3.55 3.01 38.92
N LEU A 3 4.21 4.16 39.00
CA LEU A 3 4.30 5.16 37.94
C LEU A 3 5.17 4.58 36.83
N PHE A 4 4.56 4.22 35.71
CA PHE A 4 5.25 4.01 34.45
C PHE A 4 5.76 5.37 33.98
N ASN A 5 7.04 5.65 34.23
CA ASN A 5 7.80 6.67 33.53
C ASN A 5 7.99 6.18 32.07
N CYS A 6 7.05 6.50 31.19
CA CYS A 6 7.27 6.47 29.75
C CYS A 6 8.23 7.64 29.47
N LYS A 7 9.53 7.38 29.35
CA LYS A 7 10.46 8.31 28.71
C LYS A 7 9.92 8.50 27.29
N MET A 8 9.45 9.71 26.96
CA MET A 8 9.34 10.13 25.58
C MET A 8 10.75 10.00 24.98
N GLU A 9 10.95 9.01 24.13
CA GLU A 9 12.10 8.99 23.24
C GLU A 9 11.93 10.20 22.34
N THR A 10 12.77 11.21 22.51
CA THR A 10 12.84 12.34 21.59
C THR A 10 13.23 11.78 20.23
N LYS A 11 12.43 12.09 19.20
CA LYS A 11 12.82 11.82 17.80
C LYS A 11 14.25 12.28 17.59
N SER A 12 15.09 11.45 16.99
CA SER A 12 16.42 11.88 16.55
C SER A 12 16.25 12.75 15.29
N ASP A 13 17.09 13.79 15.18
CA ASP A 13 17.12 14.62 13.98
C ASP A 13 17.49 13.76 12.76
N MET A 14 16.82 14.01 11.63
CA MET A 14 17.12 13.34 10.35
C MET A 14 18.44 13.88 9.80
N LYS A 15 19.45 13.03 9.71
CA LYS A 15 20.80 13.41 9.29
C LYS A 15 20.79 14.12 7.93
N ASN A 16 21.52 15.24 7.85
CA ASN A 16 21.62 16.10 6.66
C ASN A 16 20.30 16.68 6.12
N MET A 17 19.17 16.48 6.81
CA MET A 17 17.88 17.07 6.44
C MET A 17 17.76 18.48 7.02
N THR A 18 18.77 19.32 6.76
CA THR A 18 18.75 20.72 7.17
C THR A 18 17.74 21.52 6.37
N ILE A 19 17.20 22.61 6.95
CA ILE A 19 16.30 23.55 6.25
C ILE A 19 16.91 24.01 4.91
N TRP A 20 18.24 24.22 4.86
CA TRP A 20 18.93 24.62 3.64
C TRP A 20 18.98 23.51 2.59
N ASN A 21 19.32 22.29 2.98
CA ASN A 21 19.38 21.16 2.06
C ASN A 21 17.99 20.85 1.47
N ILE A 22 16.95 20.94 2.31
CA ILE A 22 15.56 20.78 1.90
C ILE A 22 15.16 21.88 0.91
N ALA A 23 15.44 23.17 1.23
CA ALA A 23 15.15 24.27 0.32
C ALA A 23 15.82 24.11 -1.05
N ARG A 24 17.09 23.65 -1.07
CA ARG A 24 17.80 23.36 -2.31
C ARG A 24 17.20 22.20 -3.09
N ALA A 25 16.84 21.12 -2.43
CA ALA A 25 16.28 19.92 -3.05
C ALA A 25 14.97 20.23 -3.76
N CYS A 26 14.09 20.99 -3.11
CA CYS A 26 12.80 21.40 -3.68
C CYS A 26 12.86 22.70 -4.49
N LYS A 27 14.07 23.23 -4.78
CA LYS A 27 14.27 24.49 -5.50
C LYS A 27 13.50 25.68 -4.89
N GLY A 28 13.27 25.61 -3.58
CA GLY A 28 12.46 26.57 -2.85
C GLY A 28 13.26 27.82 -2.46
N HIS A 29 12.55 28.92 -2.31
CA HIS A 29 13.08 30.16 -1.77
C HIS A 29 12.88 30.21 -0.25
N LEU A 30 13.98 30.28 0.51
CA LEU A 30 13.92 30.36 1.98
C LEU A 30 13.66 31.80 2.43
N ALA A 31 12.47 32.05 2.95
CA ALA A 31 12.09 33.28 3.63
C ALA A 31 12.17 33.09 5.16
N VAL A 32 12.70 34.07 5.87
CA VAL A 32 12.82 34.05 7.34
C VAL A 32 12.19 35.32 7.92
N PRO A 33 11.63 35.26 9.15
CA PRO A 33 11.08 36.44 9.79
C PRO A 33 12.12 37.57 9.84
N ALA A 34 11.71 38.78 9.45
CA ALA A 34 12.56 39.96 9.60
C ALA A 34 12.80 40.16 11.09
N GLY A 35 14.02 39.87 11.56
CA GLY A 35 14.41 40.19 12.92
C GLY A 35 14.16 41.69 13.20
N LYS A 36 13.90 42.07 14.45
CA LYS A 36 13.73 43.50 14.89
C LYS A 36 15.01 44.34 14.69
N HIS A 37 15.74 44.10 13.61
CA HIS A 37 16.90 44.88 13.23
C HIS A 37 16.54 45.87 12.14
N THR A 38 16.17 47.07 12.56
CA THR A 38 16.10 48.30 11.73
C THR A 38 17.51 48.71 11.25
N GLY A 39 18.16 47.85 10.44
CA GLY A 39 19.47 48.14 9.87
C GLY A 39 19.58 47.62 8.44
N THR A 40 19.83 48.55 7.51
CA THR A 40 20.02 48.36 6.07
C THR A 40 21.32 47.61 5.71
N CYS A 41 21.78 46.64 6.48
CA CYS A 41 23.02 45.90 6.21
C CYS A 41 22.71 44.54 5.60
N PRO A 42 23.08 44.27 4.33
CA PRO A 42 22.90 42.95 3.70
C PRO A 42 23.54 41.78 4.49
N ALA A 43 24.62 42.05 5.25
CA ALA A 43 25.29 41.06 6.09
C ALA A 43 24.43 40.60 7.29
N ALA A 44 23.53 41.41 7.80
CA ALA A 44 22.63 41.05 8.89
C ALA A 44 21.55 40.06 8.44
N GLY A 45 20.99 40.25 7.23
CA GLY A 45 20.05 39.28 6.62
C GLY A 45 20.68 37.93 6.39
N MET A 46 21.91 37.83 5.89
CA MET A 46 22.64 36.60 5.70
C MET A 46 22.97 35.90 7.04
N ALA A 47 23.23 36.65 8.12
CA ALA A 47 23.47 36.06 9.44
C ALA A 47 22.20 35.44 10.04
N VAL A 48 21.03 36.05 9.83
CA VAL A 48 19.71 35.51 10.24
C VAL A 48 19.39 34.24 9.47
N ILE A 49 19.56 34.23 8.14
CA ILE A 49 19.37 33.04 7.32
C ILE A 49 20.29 31.90 7.80
N ARG A 50 21.56 32.18 8.08
CA ARG A 50 22.52 31.18 8.61
C ARG A 50 22.08 30.58 9.95
N GLY A 51 21.41 31.36 10.82
CA GLY A 51 20.89 30.87 12.11
C GLY A 51 19.78 29.82 11.98
N TYR A 52 19.03 29.85 10.90
CA TYR A 52 17.96 28.88 10.62
C TYR A 52 18.40 27.73 9.69
N SER A 53 19.23 28.04 8.70
CA SER A 53 19.54 27.14 7.58
C SER A 53 20.20 25.82 8.00
N GLY A 54 20.95 25.81 9.10
CA GLY A 54 21.67 24.64 9.60
C GLY A 54 20.86 23.74 10.55
N LYS A 55 19.61 24.09 10.87
CA LYS A 55 18.76 23.23 11.73
C LYS A 55 18.32 22.01 10.97
N GLU A 56 18.51 20.84 11.56
CA GLU A 56 18.04 19.57 11.03
C GLU A 56 16.57 19.32 11.43
N ALA A 57 15.81 18.70 10.54
CA ALA A 57 14.44 18.31 10.79
C ALA A 57 14.42 17.04 11.66
N ALA A 58 13.54 17.00 12.66
CA ALA A 58 13.23 15.77 13.39
C ALA A 58 12.24 14.87 12.62
N GLY A 59 11.47 15.45 11.71
CA GLY A 59 10.53 14.78 10.84
C GLY A 59 9.96 15.71 9.77
N ILE A 60 9.37 15.13 8.74
CA ILE A 60 8.63 15.85 7.69
C ILE A 60 7.18 15.40 7.75
N VAL A 61 6.25 16.33 7.95
CA VAL A 61 4.83 16.02 8.17
C VAL A 61 3.93 16.88 7.28
N ILE A 62 2.78 16.34 6.89
CA ILE A 62 1.74 17.02 6.10
C ILE A 62 0.43 17.22 6.87
N ASP A 63 0.28 16.58 8.02
CA ASP A 63 -0.90 16.69 8.89
C ASP A 63 -0.57 17.60 10.07
N SER A 64 -1.17 18.80 10.12
CA SER A 64 -0.93 19.80 11.17
C SER A 64 -1.20 19.29 12.59
N ARG A 65 -2.05 18.26 12.74
CA ARG A 65 -2.39 17.66 14.03
C ARG A 65 -1.24 16.80 14.59
N LYS A 66 -0.35 16.31 13.71
CA LYS A 66 0.76 15.39 14.02
C LYS A 66 2.11 16.11 14.16
N VAL A 67 2.13 17.43 14.01
CA VAL A 67 3.35 18.21 14.15
C VAL A 67 3.88 18.13 15.57
N GLU A 68 5.17 17.79 15.71
CA GLU A 68 5.94 17.75 16.94
C GLU A 68 7.10 18.76 16.88
N PRO A 69 7.68 19.17 18.03
CA PRO A 69 8.84 20.06 18.04
C PRO A 69 10.00 19.51 17.20
N GLY A 70 10.55 20.35 16.32
CA GLY A 70 11.63 19.96 15.41
C GLY A 70 11.17 19.54 14.01
N ASP A 71 9.89 19.29 13.81
CA ASP A 71 9.36 18.90 12.49
C ASP A 71 9.38 20.06 11.48
N ILE A 72 9.42 19.69 10.19
CA ILE A 72 9.10 20.59 9.07
C ILE A 72 7.72 20.18 8.53
N PHE A 73 6.82 21.15 8.44
CA PHE A 73 5.49 20.94 7.91
C PHE A 73 5.45 21.27 6.42
N VAL A 74 4.87 20.41 5.60
CA VAL A 74 4.61 20.68 4.18
C VAL A 74 3.13 20.99 4.00
N ALA A 75 2.82 22.24 3.68
CA ALA A 75 1.46 22.71 3.46
C ALA A 75 0.98 22.29 2.06
N ILE A 76 0.14 21.28 1.98
CA ILE A 76 -0.44 20.77 0.72
C ILE A 76 -1.87 21.25 0.60
N ARG A 77 -2.27 21.66 -0.61
CA ARG A 77 -3.67 21.91 -0.96
C ARG A 77 -4.37 20.60 -1.28
N GLY A 78 -5.21 20.13 -0.37
CA GLY A 78 -6.05 18.97 -0.60
C GLY A 78 -7.43 19.37 -1.14
N GLU A 79 -8.19 18.41 -1.62
CA GLU A 79 -9.55 18.62 -2.14
C GLU A 79 -10.53 19.24 -1.12
N ARG A 80 -10.35 18.96 0.16
CA ARG A 80 -11.27 19.39 1.24
C ARG A 80 -10.65 20.44 2.16
N VAL A 81 -9.34 20.44 2.28
CA VAL A 81 -8.63 21.28 3.27
C VAL A 81 -7.34 21.79 2.67
N ASP A 82 -7.10 23.09 2.78
CA ASP A 82 -5.84 23.74 2.41
C ASP A 82 -4.89 23.78 3.63
N GLY A 83 -3.73 23.12 3.51
CA GLY A 83 -2.72 23.06 4.57
C GLY A 83 -2.14 24.42 4.95
N HIS A 84 -2.17 25.40 4.05
CA HIS A 84 -1.62 26.74 4.28
C HIS A 84 -2.32 27.50 5.42
N GLN A 85 -3.59 27.21 5.70
CA GLN A 85 -4.33 27.82 6.81
C GLN A 85 -3.75 27.47 8.19
N PHE A 86 -2.94 26.38 8.31
CA PHE A 86 -2.38 25.91 9.57
C PHE A 86 -0.95 26.40 9.84
N ILE A 87 -0.36 27.21 8.97
CA ILE A 87 1.05 27.64 9.08
C ILE A 87 1.36 28.24 10.46
N ARG A 88 0.52 29.12 11.00
CA ARG A 88 0.71 29.71 12.33
C ARG A 88 0.62 28.65 13.43
N GLU A 89 -0.40 27.81 13.38
CA GLU A 89 -0.63 26.73 14.36
C GLU A 89 0.55 25.75 14.46
N VAL A 90 1.16 25.35 13.33
CA VAL A 90 2.27 24.40 13.34
C VAL A 90 3.54 25.00 13.92
N PHE A 91 3.78 26.29 13.77
CA PHE A 91 4.87 26.97 14.47
C PHE A 91 4.64 27.05 15.98
N ASP A 92 3.40 27.27 16.43
CA ASP A 92 3.03 27.23 17.84
C ASP A 92 3.25 25.84 18.45
N LYS A 93 3.15 24.76 17.66
CA LYS A 93 3.48 23.38 18.02
C LYS A 93 4.97 23.04 17.97
N GLY A 94 5.82 23.95 17.49
CA GLY A 94 7.26 23.80 17.48
C GLY A 94 7.86 23.35 16.15
N ALA A 95 7.14 23.48 15.03
CA ALA A 95 7.73 23.30 13.70
C ALA A 95 8.92 24.27 13.53
N ILE A 96 10.02 23.77 12.93
CA ILE A 96 11.22 24.58 12.70
C ILE A 96 11.19 25.30 11.35
N ALA A 97 10.40 24.82 10.40
CA ALA A 97 10.13 25.49 9.13
C ALA A 97 8.82 24.96 8.52
N VAL A 98 8.33 25.67 7.51
CA VAL A 98 7.19 25.26 6.69
C VAL A 98 7.58 25.32 5.22
N VAL A 99 7.18 24.31 4.42
CA VAL A 99 7.20 24.33 2.95
C VAL A 99 5.79 24.76 2.50
N CYS A 100 5.68 25.80 1.67
CA CYS A 100 4.40 26.37 1.27
C CYS A 100 4.47 26.99 -0.14
N GLU A 101 3.34 27.11 -0.81
CA GLU A 101 3.21 27.78 -2.11
C GLU A 101 3.01 29.28 -1.95
N GLU A 102 2.37 29.69 -0.86
CA GLU A 102 2.08 31.08 -0.52
C GLU A 102 2.63 31.41 0.85
N GLU A 103 3.42 32.47 0.92
CA GLU A 103 3.93 32.98 2.19
C GLU A 103 2.81 33.74 2.94
N PRO A 104 2.65 33.53 4.26
CA PRO A 104 1.75 34.37 5.05
C PRO A 104 2.27 35.83 5.10
N GLU A 105 1.35 36.80 5.20
CA GLU A 105 1.69 38.23 5.30
C GLU A 105 2.70 38.51 6.42
N GLU A 106 2.55 37.84 7.56
CA GLU A 106 3.51 37.85 8.66
C GLU A 106 4.12 36.46 8.79
N LEU A 107 5.42 36.35 8.59
CA LEU A 107 6.17 35.09 8.74
C LEU A 107 6.32 34.72 10.23
N PRO A 108 5.62 33.70 10.73
CA PRO A 108 5.77 33.27 12.13
C PRO A 108 7.09 32.52 12.36
N GLY A 109 7.71 31.99 11.30
CA GLY A 109 8.97 31.28 11.29
C GLY A 109 9.54 31.11 9.88
N PRO A 110 10.60 30.32 9.68
CA PRO A 110 11.20 30.05 8.37
C PRO A 110 10.20 29.38 7.42
N CYS A 111 9.99 29.96 6.24
CA CYS A 111 9.15 29.40 5.18
C CYS A 111 10.01 29.11 3.94
N ILE A 112 9.87 27.93 3.39
CA ILE A 112 10.45 27.52 2.10
C ILE A 112 9.33 27.63 1.08
N ARG A 113 9.33 28.72 0.30
CA ARG A 113 8.34 28.91 -0.76
C ARG A 113 8.70 28.09 -1.98
N VAL A 114 7.75 27.32 -2.49
CA VAL A 114 7.86 26.45 -3.66
C VAL A 114 6.73 26.74 -4.65
N GLU A 115 6.85 26.25 -5.88
CA GLU A 115 5.78 26.36 -6.88
C GLU A 115 4.67 25.31 -6.67
N ASP A 116 5.03 24.12 -6.18
CA ASP A 116 4.13 22.98 -5.95
C ASP A 116 4.61 22.23 -4.70
N SER A 117 3.80 22.25 -3.67
CA SER A 117 4.12 21.59 -2.38
C SER A 117 4.16 20.08 -2.48
N LEU A 118 3.38 19.47 -3.38
CA LEU A 118 3.41 18.01 -3.59
C LEU A 118 4.69 17.59 -4.33
N ALA A 119 5.11 18.36 -5.34
CA ALA A 119 6.39 18.17 -5.99
C ALA A 119 7.55 18.36 -5.00
N ALA A 120 7.48 19.36 -4.13
CA ALA A 120 8.46 19.58 -3.08
C ALA A 120 8.54 18.40 -2.10
N LEU A 121 7.42 17.84 -1.67
CA LEU A 121 7.39 16.66 -0.81
C LEU A 121 8.13 15.48 -1.46
N ARG A 122 7.89 15.22 -2.76
CA ARG A 122 8.59 14.17 -3.51
C ARG A 122 10.09 14.42 -3.57
N GLN A 123 10.52 15.66 -3.84
CA GLN A 123 11.94 16.03 -3.92
C GLN A 123 12.65 15.94 -2.54
N ILE A 124 11.95 16.27 -1.47
CA ILE A 124 12.44 16.12 -0.09
C ILE A 124 12.62 14.63 0.24
N ALA A 125 11.65 13.79 -0.14
CA ALA A 125 11.73 12.34 0.06
C ALA A 125 12.87 11.72 -0.78
N ALA A 126 13.06 12.16 -2.02
CA ALA A 126 14.17 11.73 -2.86
C ALA A 126 15.53 12.13 -2.26
N LEU A 127 15.67 13.35 -1.69
CA LEU A 127 16.87 13.78 -0.97
C LEU A 127 17.17 12.85 0.22
N TYR A 128 16.16 12.47 1.00
CA TYR A 128 16.34 11.55 2.11
C TYR A 128 16.70 10.14 1.63
N ARG A 129 16.01 9.63 0.59
CA ARG A 129 16.33 8.33 -0.05
C ARG A 129 17.78 8.24 -0.52
N GLU A 130 18.31 9.29 -1.13
CA GLU A 130 19.70 9.31 -1.61
C GLU A 130 20.74 9.17 -0.50
N GLN A 131 20.40 9.45 0.73
CA GLN A 131 21.27 9.30 1.89
C GLN A 131 21.21 7.90 2.51
N MET A 132 20.29 7.05 2.06
CA MET A 132 20.07 5.70 2.55
C MET A 132 20.64 4.67 1.53
N PRO A 133 21.92 4.26 1.64
CA PRO A 133 22.56 3.31 0.73
C PRO A 133 22.12 1.87 1.04
N ILE A 134 20.83 1.62 1.04
CA ILE A 134 20.21 0.34 1.36
C ILE A 134 19.44 -0.18 0.14
N PRO A 135 19.28 -1.51 -0.02
CA PRO A 135 18.43 -2.06 -1.06
C PRO A 135 16.96 -1.69 -0.82
N ILE A 136 16.30 -1.20 -1.87
CA ILE A 136 14.86 -0.96 -1.88
C ILE A 136 14.17 -1.86 -2.89
N VAL A 137 13.14 -2.55 -2.40
CA VAL A 137 12.24 -3.36 -3.21
C VAL A 137 10.99 -2.55 -3.53
N GLY A 138 10.80 -2.22 -4.81
CA GLY A 138 9.58 -1.58 -5.33
C GLY A 138 8.57 -2.65 -5.75
N ILE A 139 7.34 -2.57 -5.25
CA ILE A 139 6.29 -3.56 -5.56
C ILE A 139 5.09 -2.87 -6.22
N THR A 140 4.71 -3.34 -7.42
CA THR A 140 3.49 -2.90 -8.11
C THR A 140 2.70 -4.08 -8.68
N GLY A 141 1.54 -3.79 -9.24
CA GLY A 141 0.64 -4.76 -9.85
C GLY A 141 -0.82 -4.34 -9.70
N SER A 142 -1.73 -5.05 -10.35
CA SER A 142 -3.16 -4.77 -10.27
C SER A 142 -3.74 -5.22 -8.93
N VAL A 143 -3.41 -6.44 -8.51
CA VAL A 143 -3.88 -7.07 -7.25
C VAL A 143 -2.69 -7.67 -6.51
N GLY A 144 -2.81 -7.82 -5.19
CA GLY A 144 -1.82 -8.53 -4.36
C GLY A 144 -0.64 -7.69 -3.87
N LYS A 145 -0.46 -6.43 -4.29
CA LYS A 145 0.66 -5.57 -3.89
C LYS A 145 0.92 -5.56 -2.37
N THR A 146 -0.11 -5.27 -1.60
CA THR A 146 0.01 -5.17 -0.13
C THR A 146 0.37 -6.51 0.50
N SER A 147 -0.28 -7.60 0.09
CA SER A 147 0.06 -8.93 0.59
C SER A 147 1.48 -9.32 0.19
N THR A 148 1.89 -9.11 -1.06
CA THR A 148 3.28 -9.36 -1.51
C THR A 148 4.27 -8.54 -0.70
N LYS A 149 3.99 -7.25 -0.44
CA LYS A 149 4.81 -6.39 0.43
C LYS A 149 4.99 -7.00 1.83
N GLU A 150 3.91 -7.52 2.42
CA GLU A 150 3.99 -8.15 3.75
C GLU A 150 4.85 -9.41 3.74
N PHE A 151 4.69 -10.28 2.72
CA PHE A 151 5.52 -11.47 2.55
C PHE A 151 6.99 -11.10 2.36
N VAL A 152 7.29 -10.19 1.44
CA VAL A 152 8.65 -9.73 1.18
C VAL A 152 9.27 -9.12 2.44
N ALA A 153 8.55 -8.22 3.13
CA ALA A 153 9.05 -7.59 4.34
C ALA A 153 9.28 -8.60 5.47
N SER A 154 8.40 -9.59 5.64
CA SER A 154 8.56 -10.66 6.63
C SER A 154 9.77 -11.56 6.34
N VAL A 155 10.00 -11.88 5.06
CA VAL A 155 11.17 -12.63 4.62
C VAL A 155 12.44 -11.83 4.87
N LEU A 156 12.50 -10.57 4.44
CA LEU A 156 13.68 -9.72 4.64
C LEU A 156 13.99 -9.47 6.11
N ALA A 157 12.97 -9.40 6.97
CA ALA A 157 13.13 -9.22 8.41
C ALA A 157 13.86 -10.39 9.11
N GLN A 158 14.04 -11.53 8.44
CA GLN A 158 14.86 -12.63 8.96
C GLN A 158 16.36 -12.31 8.94
N LYS A 159 16.77 -11.28 8.21
CA LYS A 159 18.19 -10.93 8.04
C LYS A 159 18.46 -9.44 8.24
N TYR A 160 17.50 -8.57 7.92
CA TYR A 160 17.66 -7.12 7.84
C TYR A 160 16.68 -6.39 8.77
N LYS A 161 17.09 -5.24 9.30
CA LYS A 161 16.14 -4.25 9.84
C LYS A 161 15.32 -3.68 8.69
N THR A 162 14.13 -4.22 8.50
CA THR A 162 13.32 -3.96 7.32
C THR A 162 12.26 -2.91 7.58
N HIS A 163 12.30 -1.81 6.81
CA HIS A 163 11.22 -0.83 6.73
C HIS A 163 10.24 -1.20 5.61
N LYS A 164 8.95 -0.87 5.76
CA LYS A 164 7.94 -1.12 4.71
C LYS A 164 6.86 -0.05 4.68
N THR A 165 6.23 0.12 3.53
CA THR A 165 5.02 0.94 3.39
C THR A 165 3.97 0.54 4.43
N GLN A 166 3.50 1.51 5.21
CA GLN A 166 2.43 1.32 6.18
C GLN A 166 1.06 1.53 5.53
N GLY A 167 0.08 0.69 5.90
CA GLY A 167 -1.28 0.79 5.39
C GLY A 167 -1.32 0.83 3.85
N ASN A 168 -1.92 1.88 3.31
CA ASN A 168 -2.10 2.15 1.88
C ASN A 168 -1.27 3.34 1.37
N PHE A 169 -0.16 3.69 2.02
CA PHE A 169 0.71 4.82 1.64
C PHE A 169 1.53 4.52 0.38
N ASN A 170 0.83 4.19 -0.70
CA ASN A 170 1.40 3.68 -1.95
C ASN A 170 1.27 4.63 -3.16
N ASN A 171 0.68 5.81 -2.97
CA ASN A 171 0.48 6.83 -4.01
C ASN A 171 1.50 7.98 -3.91
N GLU A 172 1.32 9.04 -4.72
CA GLU A 172 2.22 10.21 -4.79
C GLU A 172 2.34 11.03 -3.48
N ILE A 173 1.48 10.79 -2.49
CA ILE A 173 1.60 11.35 -1.14
C ILE A 173 2.15 10.30 -0.16
N GLY A 174 1.66 9.07 -0.26
CA GLY A 174 2.00 8.01 0.68
C GLY A 174 3.43 7.49 0.54
N VAL A 175 3.93 7.36 -0.69
CA VAL A 175 5.31 6.89 -0.94
C VAL A 175 6.36 7.86 -0.40
N PRO A 176 6.26 9.18 -0.64
CA PRO A 176 7.15 10.13 0.04
C PRO A 176 7.15 9.98 1.55
N LEU A 177 5.97 9.88 2.17
CA LEU A 177 5.86 9.71 3.62
C LEU A 177 6.45 8.37 4.10
N THR A 178 6.33 7.31 3.30
CA THR A 178 6.98 6.02 3.58
C THR A 178 8.50 6.16 3.62
N LEU A 179 9.09 6.85 2.64
CA LEU A 179 10.54 7.08 2.59
C LEU A 179 11.01 7.94 3.76
N LEU A 180 10.31 9.05 4.04
CA LEU A 180 10.65 9.99 5.12
C LEU A 180 10.45 9.41 6.52
N ALA A 181 9.67 8.34 6.65
CA ALA A 181 9.49 7.62 7.91
C ALA A 181 10.53 6.50 8.14
N MET A 182 11.46 6.27 7.21
CA MET A 182 12.51 5.25 7.39
C MET A 182 13.46 5.66 8.51
N PRO A 183 13.66 4.82 9.56
CA PRO A 183 14.72 5.00 10.53
C PRO A 183 16.11 4.96 9.87
N GLU A 184 17.08 5.70 10.40
CA GLU A 184 18.45 5.74 9.88
C GLU A 184 19.18 4.39 9.95
N ASP A 185 18.77 3.52 10.87
CA ASP A 185 19.33 2.17 11.03
C ASP A 185 18.62 1.11 10.19
N THR A 186 17.77 1.52 9.25
CA THR A 186 17.13 0.63 8.27
C THR A 186 18.18 0.00 7.37
N GLU A 187 18.09 -1.31 7.15
CA GLU A 187 19.03 -2.09 6.33
C GLU A 187 18.41 -2.56 5.00
N ALA A 188 17.08 -2.61 4.90
CA ALA A 188 16.34 -2.87 3.66
C ALA A 188 14.97 -2.22 3.71
N ALA A 189 14.40 -1.85 2.57
CA ALA A 189 13.05 -1.28 2.54
C ALA A 189 12.19 -1.94 1.46
N VAL A 190 10.88 -2.05 1.74
CA VAL A 190 9.87 -2.58 0.83
C VAL A 190 8.80 -1.51 0.59
N VAL A 191 8.78 -0.96 -0.62
CA VAL A 191 7.92 0.17 -0.98
C VAL A 191 6.83 -0.31 -1.93
N GLU A 192 5.59 -0.24 -1.49
CA GLU A 192 4.42 -0.48 -2.32
C GLU A 192 4.16 0.76 -3.20
N MET A 193 4.03 0.57 -4.53
CA MET A 193 3.87 1.62 -5.52
C MET A 193 2.58 1.40 -6.31
N GLY A 194 1.56 2.18 -6.01
CA GLY A 194 0.23 2.15 -6.61
C GLY A 194 -0.02 3.37 -7.48
N ILE A 195 -0.73 3.16 -8.58
CA ILE A 195 -1.06 4.22 -9.56
C ILE A 195 -2.48 4.08 -10.08
N ASN A 196 -3.04 5.19 -10.51
CA ASN A 196 -4.31 5.29 -11.23
C ASN A 196 -4.12 5.83 -12.66
N HIS A 197 -3.10 6.66 -12.92
CA HIS A 197 -2.89 7.35 -14.19
C HIS A 197 -1.48 7.13 -14.74
N PHE A 198 -1.30 7.36 -16.04
CA PHE A 198 0.01 7.38 -16.70
C PHE A 198 0.92 8.45 -16.08
N GLY A 199 2.23 8.18 -16.01
CA GLY A 199 3.25 9.08 -15.47
C GLY A 199 3.32 9.14 -13.93
N GLU A 200 2.35 8.59 -13.19
CA GLU A 200 2.45 8.51 -11.73
C GLU A 200 3.58 7.56 -11.32
N MET A 201 3.68 6.38 -11.95
CA MET A 201 4.72 5.41 -11.64
C MET A 201 6.11 5.92 -11.98
N HIS A 202 6.25 6.67 -13.08
CA HIS A 202 7.48 7.36 -13.46
C HIS A 202 8.00 8.26 -12.32
N ARG A 203 7.12 9.13 -11.77
CA ARG A 203 7.46 10.01 -10.63
C ARG A 203 7.76 9.24 -9.34
N LEU A 204 7.05 8.13 -9.09
CA LEU A 204 7.34 7.27 -7.96
C LEU A 204 8.70 6.57 -8.13
N SER A 205 9.00 6.07 -9.32
CA SER A 205 10.27 5.41 -9.65
C SER A 205 11.45 6.37 -9.50
N GLU A 206 11.32 7.63 -9.98
CA GLU A 206 12.34 8.67 -9.83
C GLU A 206 12.71 8.92 -8.36
N MET A 207 11.73 8.91 -7.48
CA MET A 207 11.92 9.15 -6.05
C MET A 207 12.45 7.92 -5.32
N VAL A 208 11.90 6.72 -5.60
CA VAL A 208 12.23 5.48 -4.89
C VAL A 208 13.56 4.90 -5.33
N LYS A 209 13.88 4.95 -6.64
CA LYS A 209 15.05 4.34 -7.28
C LYS A 209 15.24 2.90 -6.79
N PRO A 210 14.30 1.99 -7.11
CA PRO A 210 14.32 0.64 -6.57
C PRO A 210 15.51 -0.17 -7.10
N ASP A 211 16.07 -1.03 -6.25
CA ASP A 211 17.11 -2.00 -6.60
C ASP A 211 16.49 -3.33 -7.08
N ILE A 212 15.29 -3.66 -6.55
CA ILE A 212 14.52 -4.81 -6.99
C ILE A 212 13.10 -4.34 -7.30
N CYS A 213 12.58 -4.68 -8.49
CA CYS A 213 11.21 -4.40 -8.88
C CYS A 213 10.40 -5.70 -8.90
N VAL A 214 9.25 -5.72 -8.22
CA VAL A 214 8.33 -6.87 -8.22
C VAL A 214 7.02 -6.46 -8.89
N MET A 215 6.58 -7.22 -9.90
CA MET A 215 5.27 -7.04 -10.52
C MET A 215 4.41 -8.29 -10.29
N THR A 216 3.29 -8.11 -9.60
CA THR A 216 2.44 -9.23 -9.16
C THR A 216 1.53 -9.77 -10.27
N ASN A 217 0.85 -8.90 -10.99
CA ASN A 217 -0.03 -9.24 -12.12
C ASN A 217 -0.53 -7.98 -12.84
N ILE A 218 -1.06 -8.17 -14.08
CA ILE A 218 -1.74 -7.15 -14.89
C ILE A 218 -3.21 -7.56 -15.09
N GLY A 219 -4.05 -7.22 -14.14
CA GLY A 219 -5.49 -7.46 -14.17
C GLY A 219 -6.30 -6.26 -14.71
N GLN A 220 -7.59 -6.28 -14.46
CA GLN A 220 -8.56 -5.25 -14.87
C GLN A 220 -8.79 -4.27 -13.71
N CYS A 221 -7.83 -3.38 -13.44
CA CYS A 221 -7.97 -2.29 -12.48
C CYS A 221 -7.75 -0.95 -13.18
N HIS A 222 -8.40 0.11 -12.72
CA HIS A 222 -8.25 1.47 -13.27
C HIS A 222 -8.46 1.55 -14.79
N LEU A 223 -9.33 0.68 -15.35
CA LEU A 223 -9.61 0.62 -16.79
C LEU A 223 -10.16 1.93 -17.33
N GLU A 224 -10.90 2.67 -16.50
CA GLU A 224 -11.42 3.99 -16.83
C GLU A 224 -10.32 4.95 -17.26
N PHE A 225 -9.15 4.92 -16.60
CA PHE A 225 -8.05 5.85 -16.83
C PHE A 225 -6.95 5.28 -17.73
N LEU A 226 -6.73 3.97 -17.69
CA LEU A 226 -5.63 3.31 -18.42
C LEU A 226 -6.12 2.57 -19.69
N GLY A 227 -7.41 2.48 -19.91
CA GLY A 227 -8.08 2.03 -21.13
C GLY A 227 -8.05 0.52 -21.39
N SER A 228 -6.94 -0.16 -21.14
CA SER A 228 -6.75 -1.58 -21.43
C SER A 228 -5.70 -2.23 -20.53
N ARG A 229 -5.63 -3.59 -20.55
CA ARG A 229 -4.53 -4.31 -19.86
C ARG A 229 -3.15 -3.93 -20.42
N ASP A 230 -3.04 -3.60 -21.70
CA ASP A 230 -1.77 -3.11 -22.27
C ASP A 230 -1.44 -1.70 -21.75
N GLY A 231 -2.44 -0.84 -21.58
CA GLY A 231 -2.27 0.46 -20.93
C GLY A 231 -1.84 0.32 -19.46
N ILE A 232 -2.43 -0.64 -18.74
CA ILE A 232 -2.05 -0.94 -17.35
C ILE A 232 -0.60 -1.47 -17.29
N LEU A 233 -0.20 -2.39 -18.17
CA LEU A 233 1.17 -2.86 -18.28
C LEU A 233 2.12 -1.70 -18.53
N LYS A 234 1.82 -0.87 -19.54
CA LYS A 234 2.65 0.30 -19.89
C LYS A 234 2.84 1.24 -18.69
N ALA A 235 1.75 1.62 -18.02
CA ALA A 235 1.82 2.54 -16.89
C ALA A 235 2.59 1.95 -15.70
N LYS A 236 2.44 0.65 -15.42
CA LYS A 236 3.14 -0.01 -14.31
C LYS A 236 4.61 -0.28 -14.64
N SER A 237 4.96 -0.48 -15.91
CA SER A 237 6.34 -0.68 -16.36
C SER A 237 7.22 0.57 -16.20
N GLU A 238 6.61 1.77 -16.01
CA GLU A 238 7.36 2.97 -15.62
C GLU A 238 8.12 2.81 -14.27
N ILE A 239 7.85 1.74 -13.50
CA ILE A 239 8.62 1.40 -12.29
C ILE A 239 10.10 1.15 -12.61
N PHE A 240 10.41 0.76 -13.85
CA PHE A 240 11.77 0.49 -14.31
C PHE A 240 12.54 1.75 -14.70
N ASP A 241 11.87 2.90 -14.90
CA ASP A 241 12.47 4.10 -15.50
C ASP A 241 13.71 4.61 -14.73
N PHE A 242 13.68 4.50 -13.40
CA PHE A 242 14.77 4.94 -12.52
C PHE A 242 15.28 3.84 -11.58
N MET A 243 14.96 2.59 -11.87
CA MET A 243 15.53 1.50 -11.08
C MET A 243 17.06 1.43 -11.26
N ASN A 244 17.73 0.86 -10.28
CA ASN A 244 19.16 0.57 -10.39
C ASN A 244 19.40 -0.32 -11.62
N PRO A 245 20.25 0.10 -12.61
CA PRO A 245 20.54 -0.70 -13.79
C PRO A 245 21.15 -2.08 -13.48
N GLU A 246 21.84 -2.20 -12.33
CA GLU A 246 22.35 -3.49 -11.84
C GLU A 246 21.32 -4.29 -11.04
N GLY A 247 20.14 -3.73 -10.83
CA GLY A 247 19.06 -4.33 -10.08
C GLY A 247 18.40 -5.52 -10.77
N THR A 248 17.41 -6.11 -10.09
CA THR A 248 16.70 -7.29 -10.56
C THR A 248 15.20 -7.01 -10.69
N VAL A 249 14.60 -7.52 -11.75
CA VAL A 249 13.14 -7.49 -11.95
C VAL A 249 12.60 -8.90 -11.68
N CYS A 250 11.57 -9.01 -10.84
CA CYS A 250 10.86 -10.24 -10.54
C CYS A 250 9.41 -10.10 -11.01
N VAL A 251 8.96 -10.95 -11.91
CA VAL A 251 7.58 -10.91 -12.46
C VAL A 251 6.89 -12.25 -12.30
N ASN A 252 5.58 -12.19 -12.16
CA ASN A 252 4.75 -13.39 -12.18
C ASN A 252 4.71 -13.97 -13.61
N GLY A 253 5.35 -15.11 -13.81
CA GLY A 253 5.44 -15.78 -15.09
C GLY A 253 4.17 -16.54 -15.52
N ASP A 254 3.17 -16.60 -14.64
CA ASP A 254 1.84 -17.12 -14.99
C ASP A 254 0.92 -16.00 -15.56
N ASP A 255 1.37 -14.75 -15.58
CA ASP A 255 0.62 -13.62 -16.15
C ASP A 255 1.03 -13.37 -17.60
N ASP A 256 0.08 -13.50 -18.53
CA ASP A 256 0.28 -13.38 -19.97
C ASP A 256 0.85 -12.02 -20.39
N LYS A 257 0.51 -10.95 -19.66
CA LYS A 257 1.02 -9.59 -19.95
C LYS A 257 2.42 -9.38 -19.41
N LEU A 258 2.73 -9.89 -18.23
CA LEU A 258 4.06 -9.77 -17.65
C LEU A 258 5.10 -10.59 -18.43
N MET A 259 4.69 -11.72 -19.02
CA MET A 259 5.55 -12.55 -19.89
C MET A 259 5.96 -11.86 -21.19
N THR A 260 5.33 -10.73 -21.56
CA THR A 260 5.80 -9.91 -22.71
C THR A 260 7.01 -9.04 -22.37
N ILE A 261 7.42 -8.97 -21.09
CA ILE A 261 8.63 -8.25 -20.66
C ILE A 261 9.83 -9.20 -20.81
N GLU A 262 10.48 -9.15 -21.97
CA GLU A 262 11.60 -10.06 -22.28
C GLU A 262 12.87 -9.65 -21.53
N GLU A 263 13.15 -8.33 -21.45
CA GLU A 263 14.31 -7.78 -20.77
C GLU A 263 14.06 -6.39 -20.20
N VAL A 264 14.78 -6.04 -19.13
CA VAL A 264 14.88 -4.70 -18.56
C VAL A 264 16.35 -4.40 -18.30
N HIS A 265 16.85 -3.28 -18.85
CA HIS A 265 18.27 -2.91 -18.79
C HIS A 265 19.23 -4.04 -19.27
N GLY A 266 18.81 -4.80 -20.31
CA GLY A 266 19.58 -5.92 -20.87
C GLY A 266 19.62 -7.17 -20.01
N LYS A 267 18.76 -7.29 -18.99
CA LYS A 267 18.66 -8.45 -18.10
C LYS A 267 17.27 -9.08 -18.21
N ARG A 268 17.22 -10.41 -18.31
CA ARG A 268 15.96 -11.15 -18.25
C ARG A 268 15.38 -11.06 -16.82
N PRO A 269 14.08 -10.81 -16.69
CA PRO A 269 13.42 -10.89 -15.38
C PRO A 269 13.49 -12.29 -14.76
N VAL A 270 13.52 -12.37 -13.44
CA VAL A 270 13.30 -13.60 -12.69
C VAL A 270 11.80 -13.90 -12.68
N HIS A 271 11.41 -15.04 -13.20
CA HIS A 271 10.01 -15.46 -13.24
C HIS A 271 9.66 -16.28 -12.02
N PHE A 272 8.56 -15.93 -11.36
CA PHE A 272 7.98 -16.72 -10.30
C PHE A 272 6.51 -17.06 -10.63
N GLY A 273 6.05 -18.24 -10.27
CA GLY A 273 4.67 -18.66 -10.55
C GLY A 273 4.41 -20.11 -10.18
N LEU A 274 3.24 -20.63 -10.54
CA LEU A 274 2.88 -22.04 -10.27
C LEU A 274 3.35 -23.00 -11.36
N SER A 275 3.57 -22.48 -12.59
CA SER A 275 4.11 -23.29 -13.66
C SER A 275 5.56 -23.68 -13.37
N PRO A 276 5.96 -24.96 -13.58
CA PRO A 276 7.35 -25.40 -13.43
C PRO A 276 8.31 -24.82 -14.47
N GLU A 277 7.80 -24.05 -15.45
CA GLU A 277 8.61 -23.30 -16.40
C GLU A 277 9.20 -22.02 -15.81
N ASN A 278 8.70 -21.58 -14.65
CA ASN A 278 9.23 -20.44 -13.93
C ASN A 278 10.57 -20.75 -13.25
N ASP A 279 11.40 -19.74 -13.03
CA ASP A 279 12.66 -19.90 -12.29
C ASP A 279 12.43 -20.29 -10.82
N ILE A 280 11.32 -19.81 -10.26
CA ILE A 280 10.87 -20.10 -8.90
C ILE A 280 9.41 -20.51 -8.97
N TYR A 281 9.11 -21.74 -8.58
CA TYR A 281 7.74 -22.24 -8.63
C TYR A 281 7.39 -23.08 -7.40
N ALA A 282 6.10 -23.39 -7.23
CA ALA A 282 5.63 -24.24 -6.15
C ALA A 282 4.81 -25.41 -6.68
N ASP A 283 5.02 -26.57 -6.06
CA ASP A 283 4.17 -27.73 -6.22
C ASP A 283 3.75 -28.31 -4.85
N THR A 284 3.12 -29.49 -4.85
CA THR A 284 2.67 -30.18 -3.64
C THR A 284 1.85 -29.24 -2.72
N ILE A 285 1.04 -28.35 -3.36
CA ILE A 285 0.24 -27.36 -2.64
C ILE A 285 -0.94 -28.06 -1.96
N VAL A 286 -0.97 -28.00 -0.62
CA VAL A 286 -2.06 -28.58 0.18
C VAL A 286 -2.79 -27.45 0.91
N SER A 287 -4.05 -27.24 0.54
CA SER A 287 -4.92 -26.27 1.23
C SER A 287 -5.29 -26.79 2.62
N ARG A 288 -5.24 -25.89 3.60
CA ARG A 288 -5.73 -26.09 4.97
C ARG A 288 -6.97 -25.23 5.25
N GLY A 289 -7.75 -24.93 4.20
CA GLY A 289 -8.91 -24.06 4.29
C GLY A 289 -8.53 -22.64 4.73
N LEU A 290 -9.24 -22.11 5.69
CA LEU A 290 -8.98 -20.76 6.23
C LEU A 290 -7.68 -20.64 7.06
N LEU A 291 -7.00 -21.76 7.33
CA LEU A 291 -5.71 -21.80 8.06
C LEU A 291 -4.49 -21.65 7.13
N GLY A 292 -4.71 -21.38 5.85
CA GLY A 292 -3.65 -21.22 4.88
C GLY A 292 -3.33 -22.47 4.08
N SER A 293 -2.06 -22.66 3.72
CA SER A 293 -1.60 -23.81 2.92
C SER A 293 -0.17 -24.20 3.28
N THR A 294 0.23 -25.39 2.80
CA THR A 294 1.64 -25.81 2.71
C THR A 294 2.00 -26.01 1.25
N ALA A 295 3.25 -25.81 0.89
CA ALA A 295 3.75 -26.03 -0.46
C ALA A 295 5.24 -26.38 -0.42
N THR A 296 5.73 -27.03 -1.47
CA THR A 296 7.16 -27.17 -1.74
C THR A 296 7.56 -26.09 -2.76
N ILE A 297 8.47 -25.20 -2.40
CA ILE A 297 9.02 -24.17 -3.30
C ILE A 297 10.30 -24.70 -3.94
N HIS A 298 10.37 -24.58 -5.27
CA HIS A 298 11.52 -24.92 -6.08
C HIS A 298 12.22 -23.63 -6.54
N THR A 299 13.53 -23.64 -6.45
CA THR A 299 14.43 -22.59 -6.95
C THR A 299 15.47 -23.24 -7.85
N PRO A 300 16.30 -22.50 -8.59
CA PRO A 300 17.35 -23.09 -9.43
C PRO A 300 18.29 -24.05 -8.68
N ASP A 301 18.54 -23.77 -7.39
CA ASP A 301 19.56 -24.48 -6.60
C ASP A 301 19.00 -25.38 -5.50
N ALA A 302 17.72 -25.28 -5.15
CA ALA A 302 17.14 -25.99 -4.02
C ALA A 302 15.62 -26.18 -4.14
N ALA A 303 15.11 -27.14 -3.35
CA ALA A 303 13.68 -27.26 -3.06
C ALA A 303 13.49 -27.33 -1.54
N PHE A 304 12.44 -26.65 -1.02
CA PHE A 304 12.17 -26.61 0.41
C PHE A 304 10.68 -26.42 0.70
N ASP A 305 10.24 -26.93 1.83
CA ASP A 305 8.84 -26.85 2.25
C ASP A 305 8.57 -25.53 2.99
N VAL A 306 7.37 -24.99 2.77
CA VAL A 306 6.90 -23.77 3.43
C VAL A 306 5.50 -23.95 4.02
N GLN A 307 5.25 -23.24 5.12
CA GLN A 307 3.92 -23.03 5.67
C GLN A 307 3.49 -21.61 5.38
N ILE A 308 2.35 -21.45 4.70
CA ILE A 308 1.77 -20.16 4.34
C ILE A 308 0.56 -19.95 5.24
N PRO A 309 0.65 -19.09 6.28
CA PRO A 309 -0.40 -18.98 7.30
C PRO A 309 -1.63 -18.19 6.84
N LEU A 310 -1.55 -17.54 5.70
CA LEU A 310 -2.64 -16.77 5.14
C LEU A 310 -3.43 -17.59 4.12
N PRO A 311 -4.77 -17.56 4.17
CA PRO A 311 -5.61 -18.37 3.31
C PRO A 311 -5.74 -17.82 1.90
N GLY A 312 -5.96 -18.73 0.95
CA GLY A 312 -6.17 -18.41 -0.47
C GLY A 312 -5.00 -18.83 -1.35
N ALA A 313 -5.31 -19.42 -2.51
CA ALA A 313 -4.31 -19.94 -3.45
C ALA A 313 -3.31 -18.86 -3.92
N HIS A 314 -3.78 -17.61 -4.05
CA HIS A 314 -2.94 -16.47 -4.43
C HIS A 314 -1.85 -16.11 -3.40
N MET A 315 -1.95 -16.60 -2.15
CA MET A 315 -0.90 -16.40 -1.15
C MET A 315 0.37 -17.21 -1.46
N VAL A 316 0.24 -18.30 -2.21
CA VAL A 316 1.40 -19.04 -2.72
C VAL A 316 2.22 -18.18 -3.67
N LEU A 317 1.56 -17.43 -4.58
CA LEU A 317 2.25 -16.49 -5.49
C LEU A 317 2.98 -15.37 -4.73
N ASN A 318 2.40 -14.88 -3.63
CA ASN A 318 3.06 -13.88 -2.78
C ASN A 318 4.30 -14.48 -2.07
N ALA A 319 4.23 -15.74 -1.65
CA ALA A 319 5.37 -16.44 -1.07
C ALA A 319 6.48 -16.67 -2.11
N LEU A 320 6.12 -16.99 -3.35
CA LEU A 320 7.08 -17.14 -4.46
C LEU A 320 7.76 -15.80 -4.81
N ALA A 321 7.01 -14.72 -4.87
CA ALA A 321 7.57 -13.37 -5.05
C ALA A 321 8.56 -13.00 -3.92
N ALA A 322 8.21 -13.31 -2.67
CA ALA A 322 9.08 -13.07 -1.53
C ALA A 322 10.32 -13.96 -1.54
N THR A 323 10.20 -15.20 -2.03
CA THR A 323 11.33 -16.10 -2.26
C THR A 323 12.28 -15.52 -3.30
N ALA A 324 11.76 -15.01 -4.44
CA ALA A 324 12.56 -14.38 -5.46
C ALA A 324 13.39 -13.22 -4.90
N VAL A 325 12.76 -12.32 -4.15
CA VAL A 325 13.44 -11.18 -3.51
C VAL A 325 14.44 -11.64 -2.45
N GLY A 326 14.06 -12.61 -1.60
CA GLY A 326 14.93 -13.14 -0.55
C GLY A 326 16.25 -13.70 -1.10
N LEU A 327 16.16 -14.49 -2.17
CA LEU A 327 17.35 -15.06 -2.85
C LEU A 327 18.26 -13.96 -3.42
N GLN A 328 17.67 -12.91 -4.05
CA GLN A 328 18.45 -11.80 -4.61
C GLN A 328 19.20 -11.02 -3.51
N LEU A 329 18.67 -10.96 -2.28
CA LEU A 329 19.33 -10.32 -1.14
C LEU A 329 20.11 -11.31 -0.26
N GLY A 330 20.35 -12.54 -0.77
CA GLY A 330 21.24 -13.51 -0.16
C GLY A 330 20.70 -14.09 1.17
N LEU A 331 19.39 -14.28 1.29
CA LEU A 331 18.80 -15.06 2.37
C LEU A 331 18.92 -16.57 2.06
N THR A 332 19.04 -17.38 3.11
CA THR A 332 18.99 -18.84 2.96
C THR A 332 17.54 -19.33 2.83
N THR A 333 17.36 -20.55 2.33
CA THR A 333 16.04 -21.17 2.20
C THR A 333 15.32 -21.29 3.55
N GLU A 334 16.07 -21.55 4.64
CA GLU A 334 15.52 -21.61 5.99
C GLU A 334 15.01 -20.24 6.47
N GLN A 335 15.76 -19.17 6.18
CA GLN A 335 15.33 -17.80 6.49
C GLN A 335 14.09 -17.41 5.69
N ILE A 336 14.05 -17.77 4.39
CA ILE A 336 12.89 -17.51 3.53
C ILE A 336 11.67 -18.27 4.06
N ALA A 337 11.80 -19.56 4.35
CA ALA A 337 10.70 -20.38 4.90
C ALA A 337 10.20 -19.82 6.24
N ALA A 338 11.12 -19.42 7.14
CA ALA A 338 10.78 -18.83 8.43
C ALA A 338 10.04 -17.50 8.24
N GLY A 339 10.48 -16.65 7.30
CA GLY A 339 9.84 -15.37 6.98
C GLY A 339 8.44 -15.55 6.40
N ILE A 340 8.24 -16.53 5.50
CA ILE A 340 6.92 -16.86 4.95
C ILE A 340 5.98 -17.32 6.07
N ALA A 341 6.45 -18.19 6.97
CA ALA A 341 5.64 -18.71 8.08
C ALA A 341 5.29 -17.63 9.14
N ALA A 342 6.06 -16.55 9.22
CA ALA A 342 5.86 -15.46 10.18
C ALA A 342 4.93 -14.33 9.68
N VAL A 343 4.46 -14.38 8.43
CA VAL A 343 3.61 -13.34 7.85
C VAL A 343 2.32 -13.18 8.64
N GLN A 344 1.95 -11.93 8.91
CA GLN A 344 0.73 -11.58 9.62
C GLN A 344 -0.34 -11.06 8.65
N ALA A 345 -1.60 -11.37 8.96
CA ALA A 345 -2.74 -10.85 8.21
C ALA A 345 -2.86 -9.32 8.39
N VAL A 346 -3.20 -8.64 7.30
CA VAL A 346 -3.50 -7.19 7.29
C VAL A 346 -5.02 -7.00 7.28
N SER A 347 -5.52 -6.08 8.09
CA SER A 347 -6.96 -5.74 8.10
C SER A 347 -7.42 -5.33 6.70
N GLY A 348 -8.59 -5.81 6.31
CA GLY A 348 -9.16 -5.57 4.98
C GLY A 348 -8.53 -6.39 3.85
N ARG A 349 -7.65 -7.36 4.15
CA ARG A 349 -6.92 -8.18 3.16
C ARG A 349 -7.02 -9.68 3.49
N SER A 350 -8.17 -10.26 3.21
CA SER A 350 -8.46 -11.69 3.47
C SER A 350 -8.13 -12.13 4.91
N ARG A 351 -8.28 -11.19 5.88
CA ARG A 351 -8.03 -11.46 7.28
C ARG A 351 -9.17 -12.29 7.86
N VAL A 352 -8.85 -13.48 8.38
CA VAL A 352 -9.82 -14.36 9.04
C VAL A 352 -9.86 -14.06 10.53
N VAL A 353 -11.05 -13.78 11.05
CA VAL A 353 -11.27 -13.41 12.45
C VAL A 353 -12.43 -14.22 13.03
N GLN A 354 -12.24 -14.77 14.22
CA GLN A 354 -13.33 -15.32 15.00
C GLN A 354 -14.06 -14.19 15.75
N ALA A 355 -15.29 -13.92 15.40
CA ALA A 355 -16.13 -12.88 16.01
C ALA A 355 -17.35 -13.54 16.69
N GLY A 356 -17.21 -13.84 17.97
CA GLY A 356 -18.22 -14.63 18.70
C GLY A 356 -18.45 -15.99 18.04
N ASN A 357 -19.66 -16.23 17.56
CA ASN A 357 -20.03 -17.45 16.86
C ASN A 357 -19.92 -17.35 15.33
N LEU A 358 -19.34 -16.27 14.79
CA LEU A 358 -19.13 -16.06 13.37
C LEU A 358 -17.64 -16.21 13.02
N VAL A 359 -17.36 -16.66 11.79
CA VAL A 359 -16.05 -16.56 11.17
C VAL A 359 -16.12 -15.45 10.15
N LEU A 360 -15.38 -14.36 10.35
CA LEU A 360 -15.34 -13.24 9.40
C LEU A 360 -14.13 -13.37 8.49
N ILE A 361 -14.34 -13.16 7.20
CA ILE A 361 -13.28 -12.96 6.19
C ILE A 361 -13.32 -11.47 5.83
N ASP A 362 -12.47 -10.70 6.51
CA ASP A 362 -12.33 -9.26 6.29
C ASP A 362 -11.46 -9.03 5.04
N ASP A 363 -12.11 -8.71 3.93
CA ASP A 363 -11.47 -8.33 2.65
C ASP A 363 -12.03 -7.00 2.11
N CYS A 364 -12.37 -6.09 3.03
CA CYS A 364 -13.14 -4.88 2.78
C CYS A 364 -12.32 -3.67 2.32
N TYR A 365 -11.00 -3.80 2.11
CA TYR A 365 -10.17 -2.66 1.71
C TYR A 365 -10.52 -2.13 0.31
N ASN A 366 -10.65 -3.00 -0.69
CA ASN A 366 -11.05 -2.64 -2.05
C ASN A 366 -11.58 -3.87 -2.80
N ALA A 367 -12.33 -3.64 -3.89
CA ALA A 367 -12.91 -4.69 -4.71
C ALA A 367 -12.72 -4.42 -6.20
N ASN A 368 -12.44 -5.49 -6.94
CA ASN A 368 -12.56 -5.59 -8.39
C ASN A 368 -12.95 -7.03 -8.74
N PRO A 369 -13.36 -7.33 -10.00
CA PRO A 369 -13.86 -8.65 -10.36
C PRO A 369 -12.92 -9.81 -10.01
N VAL A 370 -11.61 -9.64 -10.25
CA VAL A 370 -10.61 -10.68 -9.99
C VAL A 370 -10.46 -10.93 -8.50
N SER A 371 -10.28 -9.87 -7.71
CA SER A 371 -10.11 -10.00 -6.26
C SER A 371 -11.39 -10.47 -5.55
N THR A 372 -12.58 -10.14 -6.09
CA THR A 372 -13.84 -10.57 -5.50
C THR A 372 -14.11 -12.05 -5.77
N LYS A 373 -13.79 -12.53 -6.96
CA LYS A 373 -13.84 -13.97 -7.27
C LYS A 373 -12.88 -14.77 -6.39
N ALA A 374 -11.64 -14.31 -6.23
CA ALA A 374 -10.67 -14.96 -5.34
C ALA A 374 -11.13 -14.98 -3.85
N ALA A 375 -11.85 -13.94 -3.41
CA ALA A 375 -12.43 -13.92 -2.07
C ALA A 375 -13.64 -14.88 -1.93
N LEU A 376 -14.42 -15.06 -2.98
CA LEU A 376 -15.49 -16.07 -3.03
C LEU A 376 -14.91 -17.49 -3.03
N ASP A 377 -13.81 -17.75 -3.76
CA ASP A 377 -13.08 -19.01 -3.69
C ASP A 377 -12.60 -19.29 -2.26
N LEU A 378 -12.12 -18.26 -1.58
CA LEU A 378 -11.71 -18.39 -0.18
C LEU A 378 -12.91 -18.71 0.73
N LEU A 379 -14.03 -18.02 0.58
CA LEU A 379 -15.26 -18.29 1.34
C LEU A 379 -15.77 -19.71 1.08
N SER A 380 -15.61 -20.25 -0.15
CA SER A 380 -16.04 -21.60 -0.49
C SER A 380 -15.31 -22.69 0.33
N LEU A 381 -14.09 -22.39 0.81
CA LEU A 381 -13.29 -23.29 1.66
C LEU A 381 -13.70 -23.27 3.14
N ALA A 382 -14.59 -22.35 3.52
CA ALA A 382 -15.01 -22.22 4.90
C ALA A 382 -16.03 -23.30 5.30
N ASP A 383 -16.05 -23.61 6.58
CA ASP A 383 -17.09 -24.45 7.19
C ASP A 383 -18.38 -23.65 7.45
N GLY A 384 -19.50 -24.35 7.64
CA GLY A 384 -20.79 -23.77 7.96
C GLY A 384 -21.48 -23.11 6.77
N ARG A 385 -22.46 -22.24 7.07
CA ARG A 385 -23.21 -21.47 6.08
C ARG A 385 -22.34 -20.33 5.56
N LYS A 386 -22.21 -20.23 4.24
CA LYS A 386 -21.33 -19.28 3.53
C LYS A 386 -22.13 -18.06 3.13
N VAL A 387 -21.80 -16.93 3.73
CA VAL A 387 -22.49 -15.65 3.52
C VAL A 387 -21.54 -14.66 2.86
N ALA A 388 -21.88 -14.20 1.67
CA ALA A 388 -21.14 -13.13 0.99
C ALA A 388 -21.85 -11.78 1.21
N VAL A 389 -21.14 -10.82 1.80
CA VAL A 389 -21.57 -9.44 2.00
C VAL A 389 -20.74 -8.58 1.05
N LEU A 390 -21.32 -8.26 -0.13
CA LEU A 390 -20.60 -7.61 -1.23
C LEU A 390 -21.16 -6.22 -1.53
N GLY A 391 -20.30 -5.29 -1.92
CA GLY A 391 -20.70 -3.95 -2.38
C GLY A 391 -20.20 -3.62 -3.77
N ASP A 392 -20.44 -2.39 -4.20
CA ASP A 392 -20.03 -1.91 -5.50
C ASP A 392 -18.52 -2.00 -5.73
N MET A 393 -18.15 -2.33 -6.95
CA MET A 393 -16.78 -2.29 -7.47
C MET A 393 -16.65 -1.08 -8.39
N PHE A 394 -15.81 -0.10 -8.00
CA PHE A 394 -15.63 1.15 -8.73
C PHE A 394 -14.51 1.08 -9.78
N GLU A 395 -14.44 2.10 -10.65
CA GLU A 395 -13.38 2.29 -11.67
C GLU A 395 -13.29 1.18 -12.73
N LEU A 396 -14.43 0.53 -13.04
CA LEU A 396 -14.48 -0.56 -14.02
C LEU A 396 -14.84 -0.08 -15.44
N GLY A 397 -15.25 1.19 -15.60
CA GLY A 397 -15.62 1.78 -16.88
C GLY A 397 -16.97 1.25 -17.42
N GLU A 398 -17.16 1.32 -18.74
CA GLU A 398 -18.47 1.06 -19.39
C GLU A 398 -19.08 -0.32 -19.10
N LYS A 399 -18.26 -1.32 -18.75
CA LYS A 399 -18.71 -2.69 -18.49
C LYS A 399 -18.98 -2.99 -17.01
N GLU A 400 -19.01 -1.98 -16.17
CA GLU A 400 -19.14 -2.16 -14.71
C GLU A 400 -20.33 -3.05 -14.32
N ARG A 401 -21.51 -2.84 -14.89
CA ARG A 401 -22.72 -3.64 -14.60
C ARG A 401 -22.57 -5.10 -15.02
N GLU A 402 -22.03 -5.35 -16.22
CA GLU A 402 -21.75 -6.71 -16.72
C GLU A 402 -20.79 -7.44 -15.76
N MET A 403 -19.73 -6.76 -15.32
CA MET A 403 -18.74 -7.34 -14.39
C MET A 403 -19.33 -7.63 -13.01
N HIS A 404 -20.24 -6.80 -12.51
CA HIS A 404 -20.98 -7.07 -11.28
C HIS A 404 -21.87 -8.32 -11.42
N GLY A 405 -22.61 -8.44 -12.52
CA GLY A 405 -23.41 -9.63 -12.80
C GLY A 405 -22.58 -10.91 -12.86
N GLN A 406 -21.41 -10.87 -13.52
CA GLN A 406 -20.48 -12.00 -13.57
C GLN A 406 -20.01 -12.45 -12.16
N VAL A 407 -19.80 -11.53 -11.23
CA VAL A 407 -19.44 -11.85 -9.85
C VAL A 407 -20.62 -12.48 -9.11
N GLY A 408 -21.84 -11.99 -9.31
CA GLY A 408 -23.05 -12.59 -8.71
C GLY A 408 -23.29 -14.02 -9.17
N ALA A 409 -23.17 -14.29 -10.48
CA ALA A 409 -23.26 -15.65 -11.03
C ALA A 409 -22.15 -16.56 -10.47
N TYR A 410 -20.92 -16.05 -10.38
CA TYR A 410 -19.78 -16.79 -9.83
C TYR A 410 -19.97 -17.17 -8.36
N ALA A 411 -20.64 -16.34 -7.57
CA ALA A 411 -20.96 -16.69 -6.18
C ALA A 411 -21.82 -17.96 -6.09
N ALA A 412 -22.79 -18.13 -7.01
CA ALA A 412 -23.60 -19.33 -7.10
C ALA A 412 -22.78 -20.55 -7.53
N GLU A 413 -21.87 -20.39 -8.50
CA GLU A 413 -20.96 -21.46 -8.95
C GLU A 413 -20.07 -21.98 -7.83
N GLN A 414 -19.65 -21.08 -6.92
CA GLN A 414 -18.82 -21.41 -5.75
C GLN A 414 -19.63 -22.00 -4.56
N GLY A 415 -20.93 -22.19 -4.72
CA GLY A 415 -21.78 -22.77 -3.68
C GLY A 415 -21.96 -21.86 -2.47
N ILE A 416 -22.04 -20.54 -2.68
CA ILE A 416 -22.34 -19.57 -1.63
C ILE A 416 -23.82 -19.67 -1.28
N ASP A 417 -24.15 -19.81 0.02
CA ASP A 417 -25.51 -20.02 0.51
C ASP A 417 -26.33 -18.73 0.49
N CYS A 418 -25.69 -17.61 0.86
CA CYS A 418 -26.33 -16.30 1.00
C CYS A 418 -25.52 -15.19 0.34
N LEU A 419 -26.19 -14.27 -0.37
CA LEU A 419 -25.58 -13.08 -0.94
C LEU A 419 -26.35 -11.82 -0.51
N TYR A 420 -25.70 -10.95 0.25
CA TYR A 420 -26.23 -9.66 0.65
C TYR A 420 -25.42 -8.54 -0.01
N CYS A 421 -26.08 -7.72 -0.83
CA CYS A 421 -25.42 -6.68 -1.61
C CYS A 421 -25.91 -5.30 -1.22
N ALA A 422 -25.01 -4.30 -1.23
CA ALA A 422 -25.39 -2.90 -1.10
C ALA A 422 -24.71 -2.01 -2.13
N GLY A 423 -25.48 -1.07 -2.69
CA GLY A 423 -25.01 -0.12 -3.69
C GLY A 423 -25.75 -0.24 -5.03
N SER A 424 -25.61 0.75 -5.88
CA SER A 424 -26.37 0.84 -7.14
C SER A 424 -25.91 -0.13 -8.24
N LEU A 425 -24.62 -0.51 -8.22
CA LEU A 425 -24.04 -1.43 -9.19
C LEU A 425 -24.18 -2.90 -8.75
N SER A 426 -24.12 -3.14 -7.44
CA SER A 426 -24.26 -4.48 -6.86
C SER A 426 -25.68 -5.05 -6.98
N GLU A 427 -26.69 -4.26 -7.43
CA GLU A 427 -27.98 -4.77 -7.85
C GLU A 427 -27.85 -5.83 -8.95
N GLU A 428 -26.88 -5.67 -9.85
CA GLU A 428 -26.61 -6.67 -10.91
C GLU A 428 -26.01 -7.97 -10.33
N MET A 429 -25.19 -7.88 -9.27
CA MET A 429 -24.71 -9.08 -8.54
C MET A 429 -25.89 -9.85 -7.95
N TYR A 430 -26.78 -9.14 -7.25
CA TYR A 430 -27.98 -9.72 -6.66
C TYR A 430 -28.84 -10.42 -7.70
N ARG A 431 -29.12 -9.74 -8.84
CA ARG A 431 -29.96 -10.27 -9.90
C ARG A 431 -29.38 -11.54 -10.50
N ALA A 432 -28.10 -11.50 -10.89
CA ALA A 432 -27.41 -12.64 -11.48
C ALA A 432 -27.26 -13.82 -10.50
N ALA A 433 -27.01 -13.56 -9.22
CA ALA A 433 -26.95 -14.59 -8.19
C ALA A 433 -28.32 -15.31 -8.00
N LYS A 434 -29.43 -14.56 -8.01
CA LYS A 434 -30.78 -15.15 -7.95
C LYS A 434 -31.09 -16.00 -9.17
N GLU A 435 -30.76 -15.51 -10.38
CA GLU A 435 -30.93 -16.27 -11.61
C GLU A 435 -30.09 -17.54 -11.64
N ALA A 436 -28.88 -17.49 -11.05
CA ALA A 436 -27.98 -18.64 -10.92
C ALA A 436 -28.34 -19.60 -9.75
N GLY A 437 -29.37 -19.29 -8.93
CA GLY A 437 -29.94 -20.22 -7.97
C GLY A 437 -29.67 -19.92 -6.48
N ILE A 438 -29.02 -18.82 -6.10
CA ILE A 438 -28.91 -18.42 -4.70
C ILE A 438 -30.29 -17.97 -4.21
N SER A 439 -30.93 -18.80 -3.39
CA SER A 439 -32.29 -18.54 -2.90
C SER A 439 -32.32 -17.40 -1.86
N GLN A 440 -31.32 -17.32 -0.98
CA GLN A 440 -31.16 -16.30 0.05
C GLN A 440 -30.26 -15.18 -0.47
N ALA A 441 -30.80 -14.30 -1.29
CA ALA A 441 -30.13 -13.10 -1.74
C ALA A 441 -31.02 -11.88 -1.52
N GLU A 442 -30.41 -10.79 -1.01
CA GLU A 442 -31.04 -9.50 -0.79
C GLU A 442 -30.15 -8.35 -1.25
N HIS A 443 -30.78 -7.28 -1.70
CA HIS A 443 -30.12 -6.06 -2.12
C HIS A 443 -30.58 -4.86 -1.28
N PHE A 444 -29.63 -4.03 -0.86
CA PHE A 444 -29.86 -2.85 -0.03
C PHE A 444 -29.41 -1.59 -0.78
N ALA A 445 -30.08 -0.47 -0.52
CA ALA A 445 -29.77 0.79 -1.20
C ALA A 445 -28.35 1.30 -0.88
N ASP A 446 -27.90 1.11 0.36
CA ASP A 446 -26.61 1.57 0.85
C ASP A 446 -26.06 0.68 1.98
N THR A 447 -24.84 0.99 2.39
CA THR A 447 -24.12 0.24 3.44
C THR A 447 -24.80 0.37 4.81
N ASP A 448 -25.47 1.48 5.11
CA ASP A 448 -26.13 1.68 6.41
C ASP A 448 -27.39 0.82 6.53
N ALA A 449 -28.19 0.73 5.47
CA ALA A 449 -29.33 -0.15 5.40
C ALA A 449 -28.93 -1.63 5.52
N LEU A 450 -27.87 -2.05 4.82
CA LEU A 450 -27.31 -3.39 4.93
C LEU A 450 -26.83 -3.67 6.36
N LEU A 451 -26.04 -2.77 6.97
CA LEU A 451 -25.52 -2.92 8.32
C LEU A 451 -26.64 -3.08 9.35
N ALA A 452 -27.72 -2.33 9.21
CA ALA A 452 -28.89 -2.43 10.10
C ALA A 452 -29.63 -3.77 9.98
N ALA A 453 -29.62 -4.39 8.78
CA ALA A 453 -30.30 -5.66 8.52
C ALA A 453 -29.48 -6.90 8.94
N LEU A 454 -28.13 -6.82 8.87
CA LEU A 454 -27.23 -7.96 9.09
C LEU A 454 -27.49 -8.76 10.38
N PRO A 455 -27.79 -8.14 11.56
CA PRO A 455 -28.06 -8.90 12.79
C PRO A 455 -29.26 -9.86 12.68
N GLY A 456 -30.21 -9.56 11.79
CA GLY A 456 -31.38 -10.43 11.53
C GLY A 456 -31.14 -11.48 10.45
N LEU A 457 -30.07 -11.36 9.67
CA LEU A 457 -29.74 -12.20 8.52
C LEU A 457 -28.65 -13.23 8.84
N LEU A 458 -27.76 -12.93 9.78
CA LEU A 458 -26.66 -13.78 10.19
C LEU A 458 -27.06 -14.74 11.30
N HIS A 459 -26.53 -15.96 11.25
CA HIS A 459 -26.78 -17.00 12.23
C HIS A 459 -25.47 -17.47 12.88
N PRO A 460 -25.51 -18.00 14.11
CA PRO A 460 -24.35 -18.63 14.73
C PRO A 460 -23.77 -19.75 13.85
N GLY A 461 -22.49 -19.74 13.62
CA GLY A 461 -21.79 -20.69 12.76
C GLY A 461 -21.62 -20.24 11.31
N ASP A 462 -22.10 -19.05 10.95
CA ASP A 462 -21.87 -18.49 9.62
C ASP A 462 -20.39 -18.14 9.38
N SER A 463 -19.93 -18.40 8.17
CA SER A 463 -18.70 -17.85 7.62
C SER A 463 -19.06 -16.68 6.69
N VAL A 464 -18.60 -15.48 7.02
CA VAL A 464 -19.05 -14.23 6.39
C VAL A 464 -17.89 -13.52 5.69
N LEU A 465 -17.94 -13.44 4.38
CA LEU A 465 -17.03 -12.61 3.58
C LEU A 465 -17.57 -11.18 3.49
N ILE A 466 -16.73 -10.18 3.79
CA ILE A 466 -17.07 -8.76 3.70
C ILE A 466 -16.13 -8.09 2.71
N LYS A 467 -16.68 -7.61 1.55
CA LYS A 467 -15.87 -7.02 0.49
C LYS A 467 -16.62 -5.99 -0.35
N ALA A 468 -15.97 -4.82 -0.53
CA ALA A 468 -16.45 -3.75 -1.40
C ALA A 468 -15.28 -2.82 -1.80
N SER A 469 -15.52 -1.92 -2.74
CA SER A 469 -14.62 -0.81 -3.01
C SER A 469 -14.46 0.07 -1.78
N HIS A 470 -13.29 0.66 -1.61
CA HIS A 470 -12.92 1.46 -0.42
C HIS A 470 -13.95 2.54 -0.10
N GLY A 471 -14.47 3.23 -1.12
CA GLY A 471 -15.47 4.30 -0.97
C GLY A 471 -16.81 3.84 -0.38
N MET A 472 -17.11 2.54 -0.36
CA MET A 472 -18.32 1.98 0.27
C MET A 472 -18.26 1.95 1.81
N GLY A 473 -17.07 2.06 2.39
CA GLY A 473 -16.89 2.10 3.85
C GLY A 473 -17.25 0.81 4.59
N TYR A 474 -17.04 -0.37 3.98
CA TYR A 474 -17.39 -1.68 4.55
C TYR A 474 -16.59 -2.06 5.80
N ALA A 475 -15.49 -1.36 6.10
CA ALA A 475 -14.77 -1.53 7.36
C ALA A 475 -15.69 -1.36 8.60
N LYS A 476 -16.71 -0.48 8.53
CA LYS A 476 -17.69 -0.31 9.62
C LYS A 476 -18.54 -1.57 9.86
N ILE A 477 -18.77 -2.41 8.83
CA ILE A 477 -19.47 -3.69 8.98
C ILE A 477 -18.59 -4.66 9.77
N VAL A 478 -17.30 -4.75 9.40
CA VAL A 478 -16.32 -5.59 10.13
C VAL A 478 -16.24 -5.16 11.59
N GLU A 479 -16.06 -3.86 11.86
CA GLU A 479 -15.98 -3.31 13.21
C GLU A 479 -17.25 -3.56 14.04
N ALA A 480 -18.41 -3.56 13.41
CA ALA A 480 -19.69 -3.82 14.09
C ALA A 480 -19.87 -5.31 14.43
N LEU A 481 -19.39 -6.22 13.57
CA LEU A 481 -19.49 -7.66 13.78
C LEU A 481 -18.40 -8.22 14.71
N GLU A 482 -17.28 -7.53 14.88
CA GLU A 482 -16.19 -7.91 15.82
C GLU A 482 -16.53 -7.55 17.29
N LYS A 483 -17.54 -6.69 17.54
CA LYS A 483 -18.00 -6.29 18.90
C LYS A 483 -18.96 -7.29 19.50
#